data_1aa44ff36877ffdba6ab09476e70e864
#
_entry.id   1aa44ff36877ffdba6ab09476e70e864
#
_cell.length_a   1.000
_cell.length_b   1.000
_cell.length_c   1.000
_cell.angle_alpha   90.00
_cell.angle_beta   90.00
_cell.angle_gamma   90.00
#
_symmetry.space_group_name_H-M   'P 1'
#
loop_
_entity.id
_entity.type
_entity.pdbx_description
1 polymer ?
#
loop_
_entity_poly.entity_id
_entity_poly.type
_entity_poly.pdbx_seq_one_letter_code
_entity_poly.pdbx_strand_id
1 'polypeptide(L)'
;MPIAPGRAPVLGSLARAEPFASAEEAWFGTMAALIARQEGARLSAARGAVMRPCEPDDVVKCLDRLYRQRRIELSHARILRLWGERGTAPNPRVPSERGDLRPWREAMDRMDFPLRQKGIVAGPPRGLAPEGADILTFPARG
;
A
#
# COMPACT_ATOMS: atom_id res chain seq x y z
N MET A 1 8.26 8.35 32.31
CA MET A 1 8.28 8.41 31.92
C MET A 1 8.33 8.56 31.44
N PRO A 2 8.34 8.59 31.35
CA PRO A 2 8.38 8.70 30.70
C PRO A 2 8.35 8.77 30.12
N ILE A 3 8.30 8.69 29.95
CA ILE A 3 8.28 8.73 29.33
C ILE A 3 8.14 9.09 28.89
N ALA A 4 8.06 9.11 28.85
CA ALA A 4 7.98 9.45 28.32
C ALA A 4 7.89 9.85 27.80
N PRO A 5 7.97 10.32 28.01
CA PRO A 5 7.88 10.67 27.25
C PRO A 5 8.15 10.98 26.58
N GLY A 6 8.26 11.19 26.45
CA GLY A 6 8.44 11.30 25.76
C GLY A 6 9.00 11.00 25.29
N ARG A 7 9.31 10.70 25.54
CA ARG A 7 9.64 10.11 25.09
C ARG A 7 9.68 9.66 24.45
N ALA A 8 10.45 9.68 24.96
CA ALA A 8 9.90 8.65 24.13
C ALA A 8 9.14 9.16 22.97
N PRO A 9 9.23 10.31 22.71
CA PRO A 9 8.43 10.84 21.65
C PRO A 9 8.70 10.18 20.32
N VAL A 10 9.94 9.97 20.02
CA VAL A 10 10.27 9.33 18.75
C VAL A 10 9.75 7.91 18.70
N LEU A 11 10.06 7.17 19.72
CA LEU A 11 9.57 5.81 19.78
C LEU A 11 8.08 5.77 19.91
N GLY A 12 7.54 6.70 20.63
CA GLY A 12 6.10 6.77 20.77
C GLY A 12 5.43 7.00 19.45
N SER A 13 6.02 7.85 18.63
CA SER A 13 5.46 8.11 17.32
C SER A 13 5.46 6.85 16.46
N LEU A 14 6.57 6.15 16.45
CA LEU A 14 6.65 4.92 15.67
C LEU A 14 5.69 3.88 16.20
N ALA A 15 5.58 3.80 17.51
CA ALA A 15 4.71 2.82 18.12
C ALA A 15 3.25 3.09 17.78
N ARG A 16 2.94 4.36 17.51
CA ARG A 16 1.58 4.72 17.19
C ARG A 16 1.29 4.72 15.71
N ALA A 17 2.31 4.51 14.89
CA ALA A 17 2.09 4.40 13.47
C ALA A 17 1.29 3.14 13.20
N GLU A 18 0.24 3.29 12.46
CA GLU A 18 -0.69 2.21 12.24
C GLU A 18 -0.62 1.76 10.79
N PRO A 19 -0.24 0.52 10.54
CA PRO A 19 -0.19 0.04 9.16
C PRO A 19 -1.59 -0.05 8.58
N PHE A 20 -1.63 -0.10 7.26
CA PHE A 20 -2.90 -0.28 6.59
C PHE A 20 -3.37 -1.72 6.77
N ALA A 21 -4.65 -1.92 6.71
CA ALA A 21 -5.22 -3.25 6.89
C ALA A 21 -5.04 -4.13 5.66
N SER A 22 -4.92 -3.53 4.49
CA SER A 22 -4.80 -4.28 3.25
C SER A 22 -4.06 -3.46 2.21
N ALA A 23 -3.63 -4.14 1.15
CA ALA A 23 -3.00 -3.44 0.04
C ALA A 23 -3.97 -2.44 -0.58
N GLU A 24 -5.24 -2.80 -0.65
CA GLU A 24 -6.24 -1.92 -1.22
C GLU A 24 -6.37 -0.64 -0.40
N GLU A 25 -6.42 -0.78 0.90
CA GLU A 25 -6.49 0.39 1.77
C GLU A 25 -5.24 1.24 1.63
N ALA A 26 -4.09 0.59 1.53
CA ALA A 26 -2.83 1.31 1.37
C ALA A 26 -2.83 2.10 0.06
N TRP A 27 -3.36 1.51 -0.99
CA TRP A 27 -3.40 2.20 -2.27
C TRP A 27 -4.35 3.39 -2.24
N PHE A 28 -5.55 3.21 -1.69
CA PHE A 28 -6.48 4.32 -1.60
C PHE A 28 -5.93 5.44 -0.72
N GLY A 29 -5.27 5.09 0.37
CA GLY A 29 -4.65 6.10 1.23
C GLY A 29 -3.56 6.86 0.50
N THR A 30 -2.76 6.12 -0.29
CA THR A 30 -1.71 6.73 -1.07
C THR A 30 -2.26 7.70 -2.09
N MET A 31 -3.29 7.28 -2.82
CA MET A 31 -3.88 8.14 -3.84
C MET A 31 -4.52 9.37 -3.23
N ALA A 32 -5.22 9.20 -2.12
CA ALA A 32 -5.84 10.34 -1.45
C ALA A 32 -4.78 11.35 -1.00
N ALA A 33 -3.67 10.85 -0.48
CA ALA A 33 -2.61 11.73 -0.03
C ALA A 33 -1.95 12.45 -1.20
N LEU A 34 -1.76 11.76 -2.32
CA LEU A 34 -1.17 12.39 -3.49
C LEU A 34 -2.08 13.46 -4.07
N ILE A 35 -3.37 13.18 -4.12
CA ILE A 35 -4.34 14.14 -4.62
C ILE A 35 -4.37 15.36 -3.70
N ALA A 36 -4.38 15.13 -2.40
CA ALA A 36 -4.37 16.22 -1.44
C ALA A 36 -3.13 17.08 -1.59
N ARG A 37 -2.00 16.43 -1.84
CA ARG A 37 -0.75 17.16 -2.04
C ARG A 37 -0.82 18.04 -3.27
N GLN A 38 -1.40 17.52 -4.36
CA GLN A 38 -1.54 18.29 -5.59
C GLN A 38 -2.46 19.48 -5.40
N GLU A 39 -3.46 19.32 -4.56
CA GLU A 39 -4.41 20.38 -4.32
C GLU A 39 -3.94 21.35 -3.26
N GLY A 40 -2.76 21.10 -2.71
CA GLY A 40 -2.25 21.95 -1.66
C GLY A 40 -3.08 21.90 -0.41
N ALA A 41 -3.68 20.79 -0.14
CA ALA A 41 -4.62 20.63 0.94
C ALA A 41 -3.92 20.46 2.27
N ARG A 42 -3.13 21.43 2.63
CA ARG A 42 -2.40 21.38 3.88
C ARG A 42 -3.33 21.39 5.08
N LEU A 43 -4.51 21.88 4.86
CA LEU A 43 -5.45 21.99 5.96
C LEU A 43 -5.88 20.63 6.48
N SER A 44 -5.97 19.66 5.61
CA SER A 44 -6.43 18.35 6.03
C SER A 44 -5.34 17.59 6.74
N ALA A 45 -4.15 18.09 6.61
CA ALA A 45 -3.04 17.38 7.18
C ALA A 45 -3.22 17.31 8.68
N ALA A 46 -3.05 16.21 9.21
CA ALA A 46 -2.92 16.03 10.62
C ALA A 46 -4.18 16.12 11.43
N ARG A 47 -5.18 16.73 10.97
CA ARG A 47 -6.33 16.89 11.79
C ARG A 47 -7.02 15.56 11.98
N GLY A 48 -6.72 14.88 13.08
CA GLY A 48 -7.31 13.59 13.36
C GLY A 48 -6.82 12.48 12.47
N ALA A 49 -5.85 12.73 11.66
CA ALA A 49 -5.33 11.69 10.76
C ALA A 49 -4.56 10.65 11.55
N VAL A 50 -4.70 9.40 11.15
CA VAL A 50 -3.93 8.33 11.74
C VAL A 50 -2.53 8.36 11.15
N MET A 51 -1.53 8.26 12.02
CA MET A 51 -0.17 8.24 11.54
C MET A 51 0.12 6.91 10.89
N ARG A 52 0.70 6.96 9.70
CA ARG A 52 1.05 5.76 8.97
C ARG A 52 2.55 5.55 8.96
N PRO A 53 3.01 4.32 8.76
CA PRO A 53 4.44 4.01 8.83
C PRO A 53 5.23 4.40 7.59
N CYS A 54 4.62 5.06 6.65
CA CYS A 54 5.30 5.40 5.41
C CYS A 54 4.69 6.65 4.80
N GLU A 55 5.44 7.20 3.87
CA GLU A 55 4.96 8.28 3.05
C GLU A 55 4.27 7.72 1.82
N PRO A 56 3.39 8.48 1.18
CA PRO A 56 2.77 7.99 -0.06
C PRO A 56 3.80 7.55 -1.09
N ASP A 57 4.93 8.23 -1.14
CA ASP A 57 5.96 7.88 -2.11
C ASP A 57 6.52 6.48 -1.90
N ASP A 58 6.45 5.98 -0.68
CA ASP A 58 6.96 4.64 -0.41
C ASP A 58 6.13 3.57 -1.11
N VAL A 59 4.82 3.78 -1.16
CA VAL A 59 3.94 2.85 -1.86
C VAL A 59 4.17 2.98 -3.37
N VAL A 60 4.33 4.20 -3.85
CA VAL A 60 4.60 4.43 -5.26
C VAL A 60 5.91 3.77 -5.68
N LYS A 61 6.93 3.88 -4.84
CA LYS A 61 8.22 3.24 -5.14
C LYS A 61 8.08 1.73 -5.19
N CYS A 62 7.25 1.18 -4.33
CA CYS A 62 7.00 -0.25 -4.34
C CYS A 62 6.36 -0.66 -5.67
N LEU A 63 5.38 0.12 -6.10
CA LEU A 63 4.70 -0.14 -7.36
C LEU A 63 5.68 -0.03 -8.53
N ASP A 64 6.52 1.00 -8.51
CA ASP A 64 7.49 1.20 -9.55
C ASP A 64 8.46 0.02 -9.65
N ARG A 65 8.88 -0.48 -8.50
CA ARG A 65 9.77 -1.64 -8.49
C ARG A 65 9.09 -2.86 -9.08
N LEU A 66 7.83 -3.09 -8.74
CA LEU A 66 7.09 -4.20 -9.30
C LEU A 66 6.98 -4.07 -10.82
N TYR A 67 6.77 -2.85 -11.29
CA TYR A 67 6.68 -2.62 -12.71
C TYR A 67 8.02 -2.93 -13.41
N ARG A 68 9.11 -2.49 -12.82
CA ARG A 68 10.43 -2.75 -13.39
C ARG A 68 10.76 -4.24 -13.38
N GLN A 69 10.26 -4.95 -12.39
CA GLN A 69 10.46 -6.39 -12.30
C GLN A 69 9.47 -7.16 -13.15
N ARG A 70 8.61 -6.45 -13.85
CA ARG A 70 7.61 -7.03 -14.72
C ARG A 70 6.60 -7.88 -13.96
N ARG A 71 6.39 -7.54 -12.71
CA ARG A 71 5.40 -8.22 -11.91
C ARG A 71 4.02 -7.58 -12.05
N ILE A 72 4.00 -6.33 -12.47
CA ILE A 72 2.77 -5.67 -12.89
C ILE A 72 3.03 -5.02 -14.24
N GLU A 73 1.95 -4.83 -14.97
CA GLU A 73 2.02 -4.28 -16.32
C GLU A 73 1.38 -2.92 -16.37
N LEU A 74 1.52 -2.26 -17.50
CA LEU A 74 0.94 -0.96 -17.67
C LEU A 74 -0.57 -0.98 -17.50
N SER A 75 -1.21 -2.08 -17.92
CA SER A 75 -2.66 -2.21 -17.74
C SER A 75 -3.03 -2.20 -16.27
N HIS A 76 -2.21 -2.84 -15.43
CA HIS A 76 -2.45 -2.80 -13.99
C HIS A 76 -2.30 -1.38 -13.47
N ALA A 77 -1.27 -0.68 -13.93
CA ALA A 77 -1.05 0.69 -13.47
C ALA A 77 -2.21 1.59 -13.82
N ARG A 78 -2.76 1.43 -15.01
CA ARG A 78 -3.90 2.23 -15.42
C ARG A 78 -5.12 1.96 -14.56
N ILE A 79 -5.37 0.72 -14.26
CA ILE A 79 -6.50 0.33 -13.42
C ILE A 79 -6.30 0.87 -12.01
N LEU A 80 -5.09 0.77 -11.49
CA LEU A 80 -4.79 1.29 -10.17
C LEU A 80 -5.04 2.79 -10.12
N ARG A 81 -4.61 3.50 -11.15
CA ARG A 81 -4.81 4.94 -11.17
C ARG A 81 -6.28 5.30 -11.26
N LEU A 82 -6.99 4.66 -12.19
CA LEU A 82 -8.38 4.96 -12.41
C LEU A 82 -9.21 4.79 -11.15
N TRP A 83 -9.12 3.62 -10.55
CA TRP A 83 -9.93 3.33 -9.38
C TRP A 83 -9.39 3.98 -8.13
N GLY A 84 -8.07 4.21 -8.08
CA GLY A 84 -7.49 4.96 -6.99
C GLY A 84 -7.98 6.38 -6.95
N GLU A 85 -8.10 7.01 -8.11
CA GLU A 85 -8.61 8.38 -8.18
C GLU A 85 -10.09 8.43 -7.79
N ARG A 86 -10.82 7.38 -8.10
CA ARG A 86 -12.23 7.31 -7.71
C ARG A 86 -12.41 6.97 -6.24
N GLY A 87 -11.40 6.39 -5.64
CA GLY A 87 -11.44 6.05 -4.23
C GLY A 87 -12.26 4.80 -3.92
N THR A 88 -12.52 4.00 -4.90
CA THR A 88 -13.30 2.78 -4.70
C THR A 88 -12.84 1.71 -5.68
N ALA A 89 -13.02 0.45 -5.30
CA ALA A 89 -12.67 -0.66 -6.17
C ALA A 89 -13.76 -0.89 -7.20
N PRO A 90 -13.42 -1.56 -8.32
CA PRO A 90 -14.46 -1.91 -9.30
C PRO A 90 -15.53 -2.78 -8.67
N ASN A 91 -16.75 -2.54 -9.05
CA ASN A 91 -17.89 -3.26 -8.50
C ASN A 91 -18.29 -4.35 -9.48
N PRO A 92 -18.21 -5.64 -9.08
CA PRO A 92 -18.56 -6.72 -10.00
C PRO A 92 -20.04 -6.75 -10.40
N ARG A 93 -20.86 -6.04 -9.65
CA ARG A 93 -22.28 -5.97 -10.00
C ARG A 93 -22.57 -4.98 -11.10
N VAL A 94 -21.63 -4.11 -11.40
CA VAL A 94 -21.81 -3.13 -12.46
C VAL A 94 -21.15 -3.67 -13.71
N PRO A 95 -21.91 -3.94 -14.77
CA PRO A 95 -21.32 -4.57 -15.96
C PRO A 95 -20.15 -3.83 -16.55
N SER A 96 -20.17 -2.50 -16.54
CA SER A 96 -19.08 -1.72 -17.11
C SER A 96 -17.82 -1.76 -16.26
N GLU A 97 -17.94 -2.15 -14.99
CA GLU A 97 -16.76 -2.21 -14.11
C GLU A 97 -16.24 -3.62 -13.92
N ARG A 98 -17.05 -4.58 -14.28
CA ARG A 98 -16.73 -5.98 -14.01
C ARG A 98 -15.41 -6.39 -14.67
N GLY A 99 -15.14 -5.89 -15.85
CA GLY A 99 -13.93 -6.24 -16.56
C GLY A 99 -12.65 -5.72 -15.92
N ASP A 100 -12.78 -4.71 -15.07
CA ASP A 100 -11.61 -4.15 -14.40
C ASP A 100 -11.27 -4.89 -13.11
N LEU A 101 -12.17 -5.72 -12.64
CA LEU A 101 -11.99 -6.36 -11.35
C LEU A 101 -10.81 -7.33 -11.32
N ARG A 102 -10.66 -8.10 -12.38
CA ARG A 102 -9.57 -9.06 -12.42
C ARG A 102 -8.20 -8.38 -12.39
N PRO A 103 -7.93 -7.41 -13.28
CA PRO A 103 -6.63 -6.73 -13.19
C PRO A 103 -6.47 -5.98 -11.87
N TRP A 104 -7.54 -5.46 -11.29
CA TRP A 104 -7.47 -4.83 -9.99
C TRP A 104 -7.00 -5.81 -8.94
N ARG A 105 -7.62 -6.98 -8.89
CA ARG A 105 -7.23 -8.00 -7.92
C ARG A 105 -5.82 -8.50 -8.13
N GLU A 106 -5.42 -8.64 -9.38
CA GLU A 106 -4.06 -9.04 -9.67
C GLU A 106 -3.06 -8.03 -9.15
N ALA A 107 -3.35 -6.76 -9.36
CA ALA A 107 -2.46 -5.70 -8.88
C ALA A 107 -2.38 -5.71 -7.36
N MET A 108 -3.52 -5.83 -6.70
CA MET A 108 -3.53 -5.88 -5.25
C MET A 108 -2.74 -7.06 -4.73
N ASP A 109 -2.89 -8.20 -5.37
CA ASP A 109 -2.18 -9.40 -5.00
C ASP A 109 -0.68 -9.22 -5.09
N ARG A 110 -0.24 -8.59 -6.18
CA ARG A 110 1.18 -8.40 -6.40
C ARG A 110 1.77 -7.37 -5.46
N MET A 111 0.97 -6.40 -5.03
CA MET A 111 1.43 -5.40 -4.09
C MET A 111 1.45 -5.91 -2.65
N ASP A 112 0.64 -6.88 -2.35
CA ASP A 112 0.46 -7.32 -0.97
C ASP A 112 1.76 -7.78 -0.30
N PHE A 113 2.51 -8.63 -0.98
CA PHE A 113 3.70 -9.19 -0.38
C PHE A 113 4.73 -8.11 -0.01
N PRO A 114 5.17 -7.26 -0.95
CA PRO A 114 6.16 -6.26 -0.58
C PRO A 114 5.66 -5.24 0.43
N LEU A 115 4.38 -4.91 0.40
CA LEU A 115 3.86 -3.95 1.36
C LEU A 115 3.83 -4.53 2.77
N ARG A 116 3.49 -5.80 2.90
CA ARG A 116 3.55 -6.45 4.20
C ARG A 116 4.99 -6.65 4.66
N GLN A 117 5.85 -6.98 3.72
CA GLN A 117 7.26 -7.16 4.06
C GLN A 117 7.85 -5.90 4.64
N LYS A 118 7.42 -4.75 4.16
CA LYS A 118 7.92 -3.47 4.65
C LYS A 118 7.17 -2.94 5.85
N GLY A 119 6.13 -3.65 6.27
CA GLY A 119 5.35 -3.19 7.41
C GLY A 119 4.35 -2.11 7.08
N ILE A 120 4.15 -1.82 5.80
CA ILE A 120 3.18 -0.82 5.39
C ILE A 120 1.77 -1.38 5.54
N VAL A 121 1.60 -2.66 5.22
CA VAL A 121 0.36 -3.36 5.44
C VAL A 121 0.56 -4.32 6.60
N ALA A 122 -0.45 -4.43 7.45
CA ALA A 122 -0.37 -5.22 8.66
C ALA A 122 -0.22 -6.72 8.39
N GLY A 123 0.52 -7.38 9.25
CA GLY A 123 0.65 -8.82 9.20
C GLY A 123 1.83 -9.28 8.38
N PRO A 124 2.19 -10.55 8.52
CA PRO A 124 3.31 -11.10 7.76
C PRO A 124 2.92 -11.24 6.29
N PRO A 125 3.91 -11.24 5.40
CA PRO A 125 3.62 -11.46 3.99
C PRO A 125 2.88 -12.76 3.79
N ARG A 126 1.90 -12.73 2.91
CA ARG A 126 1.10 -13.89 2.59
C ARG A 126 1.25 -14.21 1.12
N GLY A 127 0.85 -15.39 0.76
CA GLY A 127 0.95 -15.81 -0.62
C GLY A 127 2.39 -16.11 -0.99
N LEU A 128 2.62 -16.17 -2.25
CA LEU A 128 3.93 -16.53 -2.76
C LEU A 128 4.84 -15.33 -2.82
N ALA A 129 6.09 -15.55 -2.43
CA ALA A 129 7.09 -14.50 -2.57
C ALA A 129 7.31 -14.22 -4.05
N PRO A 130 7.77 -13.02 -4.37
CA PRO A 130 8.14 -12.73 -5.76
C PRO A 130 9.21 -13.69 -6.23
N GLU A 131 9.18 -13.98 -7.51
CA GLU A 131 10.18 -14.85 -8.08
C GLU A 131 11.58 -14.34 -7.79
N GLY A 132 12.45 -15.28 -7.50
CA GLY A 132 13.81 -14.91 -7.16
C GLY A 132 14.00 -14.59 -5.70
N ALA A 133 12.94 -14.41 -4.98
CA ALA A 133 13.03 -14.09 -3.56
C ALA A 133 12.73 -15.30 -2.71
N ASP A 134 11.89 -16.16 -3.19
CA ASP A 134 11.45 -17.26 -2.37
C ASP A 134 12.48 -18.34 -2.23
N ILE A 135 13.43 -18.22 -2.97
CA ILE A 135 14.40 -19.21 -2.87
C ILE A 135 14.96 -19.29 -1.50
N LEU A 136 14.84 -18.93 -0.99
CA LEU A 136 15.23 -19.11 0.09
C LEU A 136 14.61 -19.47 1.12
N THR A 137 14.31 -19.57 0.45
CA THR A 137 13.83 -19.86 1.06
C THR A 137 13.58 -20.34 1.63
N PHE A 138 13.49 -20.63 1.48
CA PHE A 138 13.22 -21.20 1.91
C PHE A 138 13.32 -21.79 2.23
N PRO A 139 13.59 -21.78 2.19
CA PRO A 139 13.63 -22.44 2.52
C PRO A 139 13.64 -22.90 3.03
N ALA A 140 13.47 -22.86 2.90
CA ALA A 140 13.40 -23.34 3.25
C ALA A 140 13.69 -23.94 3.55
N ARG A 141 14.00 -24.08 3.42
CA ARG A 141 14.24 -24.63 3.64
C ARG A 141 14.35 -24.96 4.35
N GLY A 142 14.30 -25.02 4.44
CA GLY A 142 14.03 -25.42 4.81
C GLY A 142 13.91 -25.78 5.32
#